data_1e4adf121197ec246c226bba23c335dd
#
_entry.id   1e4adf121197ec246c226bba23c335dd
#
_cell.length_a   1.000
_cell.length_b   1.000
_cell.length_c   1.000
_cell.angle_alpha   90.00
_cell.angle_beta   90.00
_cell.angle_gamma   90.00
#
_symmetry.space_group_name_H-M   'P 1'
#
loop_
_entity.id
_entity.type
_entity.pdbx_description
1 polymer ?
#
loop_
_entity_poly.entity_id
_entity_poly.type
_entity_poly.pdbx_seq_one_letter_code
_entity_poly.pdbx_strand_id
1 'polypeptide(L)'
;MNDTARRLQTEKGPVTLRPERPNDEALLFRLFHSWALEDLDRAPFDDATKENLLRFQFAGQTATYRANFPAASFDIIERDGAPIGRLIVDPGNTQEPACLVDFVLLPEQRNGGVGRAIIAAVLAEQASLGRKVRVKVLDHNIPSRRMCAALGFVEIGQELPFIQLEWTPPGGTA
;
A
#
# COMPACT_ATOMS: atom_id res chain seq x y z
N MET A 1 3.94 9.35 17.07
CA MET A 1 4.06 9.46 15.60
C MET A 1 5.51 9.79 15.27
N ASN A 2 6.16 8.93 14.49
CA ASN A 2 7.53 9.21 14.05
C ASN A 2 7.45 10.22 12.91
N ASP A 3 7.74 11.49 13.20
CA ASP A 3 7.67 12.58 12.21
C ASP A 3 8.93 12.70 11.35
N THR A 4 9.75 11.64 11.32
CA THR A 4 11.05 11.64 10.67
C THR A 4 11.01 10.80 9.39
N ALA A 5 11.38 11.41 8.28
CA ALA A 5 11.60 10.71 7.03
C ALA A 5 12.70 9.65 7.20
N ARG A 6 12.48 8.44 6.65
CA ARG A 6 13.46 7.35 6.68
C ARG A 6 13.83 6.89 5.27
N ARG A 7 15.06 6.50 5.09
CA ARG A 7 15.56 5.97 3.82
C ARG A 7 15.42 4.45 3.81
N LEU A 8 14.77 3.95 2.78
CA LEU A 8 14.61 2.53 2.51
C LEU A 8 15.54 2.14 1.36
N GLN A 9 16.45 1.20 1.60
CA GLN A 9 17.33 0.67 0.56
C GLN A 9 16.58 -0.40 -0.23
N THR A 10 16.59 -0.29 -1.54
CA THR A 10 15.96 -1.27 -2.42
C THR A 10 16.92 -1.69 -3.53
N GLU A 11 16.68 -2.84 -4.15
CA GLU A 11 17.44 -3.33 -5.32
C GLU A 11 17.29 -2.43 -6.57
N LYS A 12 16.34 -1.50 -6.56
CA LYS A 12 16.10 -0.49 -7.62
C LYS A 12 16.60 0.91 -7.23
N GLY A 13 17.46 1.00 -6.24
CA GLY A 13 17.93 2.24 -5.66
C GLY A 13 17.13 2.67 -4.43
N PRO A 14 17.65 3.65 -3.69
CA PRO A 14 17.01 4.11 -2.47
C PRO A 14 15.73 4.88 -2.75
N VAL A 15 14.78 4.76 -1.83
CA VAL A 15 13.61 5.64 -1.73
C VAL A 15 13.55 6.25 -0.34
N THR A 16 12.91 7.39 -0.22
CA THR A 16 12.61 8.00 1.07
C THR A 16 11.14 7.77 1.39
N LEU A 17 10.87 7.31 2.59
CA LEU A 17 9.52 7.26 3.16
C LEU A 17 9.40 8.43 4.13
N ARG A 18 8.51 9.35 3.85
CA ARG A 18 8.23 10.47 4.75
C ARG A 18 6.76 10.49 5.15
N PRO A 19 6.43 10.94 6.36
CA PRO A 19 5.05 11.09 6.77
C PRO A 19 4.23 11.94 5.80
N GLU A 20 2.96 11.57 5.61
CA GLU A 20 1.97 12.39 4.90
C GLU A 20 1.82 13.77 5.55
N ARG A 21 1.61 14.78 4.73
CA ARG A 21 1.39 16.17 5.12
C ARG A 21 0.08 16.69 4.53
N PRO A 22 -0.53 17.73 5.10
CA PRO A 22 -1.75 18.30 4.53
C PRO A 22 -1.64 18.70 3.05
N ASN A 23 -0.45 19.11 2.62
CA ASN A 23 -0.21 19.51 1.21
C ASN A 23 -0.11 18.32 0.25
N ASP A 24 -0.14 17.09 0.72
CA ASP A 24 -0.10 15.88 -0.13
C ASP A 24 -1.48 15.47 -0.65
N GLU A 25 -2.57 16.13 -0.24
CA GLU A 25 -3.94 15.74 -0.59
C GLU A 25 -4.15 15.56 -2.10
N ALA A 26 -3.64 16.49 -2.91
CA ALA A 26 -3.75 16.40 -4.37
C ALA A 26 -3.02 15.17 -4.94
N LEU A 27 -1.83 14.84 -4.41
CA LEU A 27 -1.09 13.63 -4.77
C LEU A 27 -1.86 12.37 -4.35
N LEU A 28 -2.36 12.34 -3.11
CA LEU A 28 -3.10 11.20 -2.57
C LEU A 28 -4.38 10.94 -3.36
N PHE A 29 -5.09 11.99 -3.72
CA PHE A 29 -6.27 11.87 -4.58
C PHE A 29 -5.88 11.36 -5.98
N ARG A 30 -4.80 11.85 -6.58
CA ARG A 30 -4.28 11.36 -7.87
C ARG A 30 -3.92 9.86 -7.81
N LEU A 31 -3.28 9.42 -6.73
CA LEU A 31 -2.96 8.01 -6.50
C LEU A 31 -4.23 7.17 -6.42
N PHE A 32 -5.22 7.61 -5.63
CA PHE A 32 -6.53 6.96 -5.51
C PHE A 32 -7.24 6.88 -6.87
N HIS A 33 -7.37 8.01 -7.55
CA HIS A 33 -8.02 8.12 -8.85
C HIS A 33 -7.41 7.16 -9.89
N SER A 34 -6.10 6.94 -9.85
CA SER A 34 -5.36 6.14 -10.83
C SER A 34 -5.74 4.65 -10.90
N TRP A 35 -6.53 4.17 -9.96
CA TRP A 35 -7.07 2.81 -9.96
C TRP A 35 -8.59 2.76 -9.75
N ALA A 36 -9.15 3.71 -9.00
CA ALA A 36 -10.58 3.71 -8.68
C ALA A 36 -11.46 4.13 -9.87
N LEU A 37 -10.92 4.88 -10.82
CA LEU A 37 -11.64 5.31 -12.02
C LEU A 37 -12.09 4.12 -12.88
N GLU A 38 -11.29 3.08 -13.01
CA GLU A 38 -11.61 1.90 -13.82
C GLU A 38 -12.94 1.25 -13.41
N ASP A 39 -13.26 1.26 -12.12
CA ASP A 39 -14.52 0.72 -11.60
C ASP A 39 -15.72 1.61 -11.96
N LEU A 40 -15.51 2.92 -12.10
CA LEU A 40 -16.55 3.89 -12.44
C LEU A 40 -16.71 4.14 -13.95
N ASP A 41 -15.71 3.81 -14.76
CA ASP A 41 -15.74 4.08 -16.21
C ASP A 41 -16.91 3.36 -16.91
N ARG A 42 -17.33 2.21 -16.37
CA ARG A 42 -18.47 1.45 -16.90
C ARG A 42 -19.83 1.96 -16.42
N ALA A 43 -19.85 2.88 -15.45
CA ALA A 43 -21.08 3.42 -14.92
C ALA A 43 -21.63 4.54 -15.83
N PRO A 44 -22.95 4.64 -16.04
CA PRO A 44 -23.58 5.61 -16.93
C PRO A 44 -23.69 7.01 -16.26
N PHE A 45 -22.62 7.50 -15.66
CA PHE A 45 -22.54 8.81 -15.03
C PHE A 45 -21.75 9.78 -15.90
N ASP A 46 -22.10 11.07 -15.83
CA ASP A 46 -21.26 12.11 -16.38
C ASP A 46 -19.96 12.31 -15.59
N ASP A 47 -18.97 13.01 -16.18
CA ASP A 47 -17.65 13.16 -15.60
C ASP A 47 -17.68 13.90 -14.26
N ALA A 48 -18.57 14.89 -14.10
CA ALA A 48 -18.70 15.64 -12.85
C ALA A 48 -19.24 14.74 -11.71
N THR A 49 -20.20 13.90 -12.01
CA THR A 49 -20.73 12.91 -11.06
C THR A 49 -19.67 11.88 -10.68
N LYS A 50 -18.91 11.36 -11.65
CA LYS A 50 -17.78 10.44 -11.40
C LYS A 50 -16.75 11.07 -10.49
N GLU A 51 -16.33 12.30 -10.78
CA GLU A 51 -15.35 13.01 -9.97
C GLU A 51 -15.83 13.21 -8.52
N ASN A 52 -17.10 13.60 -8.32
CA ASN A 52 -17.68 13.78 -6.99
C ASN A 52 -17.74 12.45 -6.21
N LEU A 53 -18.10 11.35 -6.87
CA LEU A 53 -18.11 10.02 -6.27
C LEU A 53 -16.69 9.58 -5.86
N LEU A 54 -15.71 9.81 -6.71
CA LEU A 54 -14.31 9.48 -6.40
C LEU A 54 -13.80 10.28 -5.20
N ARG A 55 -14.13 11.59 -5.11
CA ARG A 55 -13.76 12.40 -3.94
C ARG A 55 -14.42 11.89 -2.67
N PHE A 56 -15.69 11.54 -2.72
CA PHE A 56 -16.39 10.97 -1.58
C PHE A 56 -15.80 9.64 -1.14
N GLN A 57 -15.50 8.72 -2.08
CA GLN A 57 -14.86 7.43 -1.80
C GLN A 57 -13.45 7.61 -1.22
N PHE A 58 -12.65 8.52 -1.77
CA PHE A 58 -11.32 8.85 -1.28
C PHE A 58 -11.35 9.34 0.17
N ALA A 59 -12.26 10.26 0.49
CA ALA A 59 -12.44 10.76 1.87
C ALA A 59 -12.86 9.63 2.81
N GLY A 60 -13.80 8.78 2.40
CA GLY A 60 -14.25 7.62 3.17
C GLY A 60 -13.14 6.60 3.41
N GLN A 61 -12.35 6.27 2.39
CA GLN A 61 -11.20 5.36 2.52
C GLN A 61 -10.17 5.92 3.49
N THR A 62 -9.81 7.21 3.35
CA THR A 62 -8.83 7.88 4.21
C THR A 62 -9.28 7.86 5.68
N ALA A 63 -10.55 8.19 5.94
CA ALA A 63 -11.11 8.15 7.28
C ALA A 63 -11.10 6.73 7.87
N THR A 64 -11.47 5.74 7.06
CA THR A 64 -11.50 4.31 7.44
C THR A 64 -10.10 3.80 7.81
N TYR A 65 -9.09 4.12 7.01
CA TYR A 65 -7.71 3.68 7.29
C TYR A 65 -7.20 4.28 8.60
N ARG A 66 -7.42 5.58 8.83
CA ARG A 66 -6.98 6.23 10.08
C ARG A 66 -7.72 5.73 11.31
N ALA A 67 -9.02 5.39 11.18
CA ALA A 67 -9.82 4.85 12.28
C ALA A 67 -9.41 3.40 12.63
N ASN A 68 -9.20 2.55 11.61
CA ASN A 68 -8.93 1.13 11.81
C ASN A 68 -7.45 0.83 12.12
N PHE A 69 -6.53 1.72 11.72
CA PHE A 69 -5.08 1.53 11.89
C PHE A 69 -4.43 2.75 12.55
N PRO A 70 -4.80 3.07 13.80
CA PRO A 70 -4.30 4.27 14.50
C PRO A 70 -2.79 4.23 14.79
N ALA A 71 -2.17 3.04 14.78
CA ALA A 71 -0.74 2.84 14.96
C ALA A 71 0.05 2.80 13.65
N ALA A 72 -0.64 2.80 12.50
CA ALA A 72 0.02 2.70 11.19
C ALA A 72 0.84 3.94 10.86
N SER A 73 1.94 3.72 10.15
CA SER A 73 2.62 4.79 9.42
C SER A 73 1.89 5.07 8.12
N PHE A 74 1.69 6.35 7.83
CA PHE A 74 1.13 6.84 6.58
C PHE A 74 2.23 7.60 5.86
N ASP A 75 2.88 6.95 4.90
CA ASP A 75 4.10 7.47 4.29
C ASP A 75 3.92 7.78 2.81
N ILE A 76 4.44 8.93 2.38
CA ILE A 76 4.69 9.23 0.98
C ILE A 76 6.03 8.61 0.59
N ILE A 77 6.03 7.90 -0.53
CA ILE A 77 7.23 7.35 -1.14
C ILE A 77 7.82 8.39 -2.07
N GLU A 78 9.07 8.77 -1.82
CA GLU A 78 9.82 9.68 -2.69
C GLU A 78 11.02 8.98 -3.31
N ARG A 79 11.29 9.28 -4.58
CA ARG A 79 12.47 8.86 -5.30
C ARG A 79 13.10 10.08 -5.96
N ASP A 80 14.40 10.29 -5.74
CA ASP A 80 15.13 11.44 -6.25
C ASP A 80 14.47 12.79 -5.92
N GLY A 81 13.85 12.87 -4.71
CA GLY A 81 13.15 14.05 -4.21
C GLY A 81 11.74 14.26 -4.78
N ALA A 82 11.28 13.39 -5.68
CA ALA A 82 9.94 13.46 -6.25
C ALA A 82 9.01 12.40 -5.61
N PRO A 83 7.76 12.76 -5.26
CA PRO A 83 6.81 11.80 -4.73
C PRO A 83 6.34 10.85 -5.85
N ILE A 84 6.40 9.56 -5.58
CA ILE A 84 6.07 8.49 -6.53
C ILE A 84 4.94 7.58 -6.08
N GLY A 85 4.51 7.67 -4.81
CA GLY A 85 3.49 6.76 -4.29
C GLY A 85 3.19 6.97 -2.81
N ARG A 86 2.37 6.07 -2.28
CA ARG A 86 2.01 5.97 -0.86
C ARG A 86 2.26 4.57 -0.35
N LEU A 87 2.66 4.46 0.91
CA LEU A 87 2.77 3.22 1.67
C LEU A 87 2.12 3.41 3.04
N ILE A 88 1.23 2.49 3.43
CA ILE A 88 0.65 2.46 4.77
C ILE A 88 0.96 1.09 5.38
N VAL A 89 1.67 1.10 6.50
CA VAL A 89 2.04 -0.11 7.24
C VAL A 89 1.63 0.05 8.70
N ASP A 90 0.77 -0.84 9.15
CA ASP A 90 0.52 -1.01 10.58
C ASP A 90 1.58 -1.98 11.13
N PRO A 91 2.33 -1.59 12.17
CA PRO A 91 3.42 -2.41 12.69
C PRO A 91 2.95 -3.68 13.40
N GLY A 92 1.65 -3.80 13.68
CA GLY A 92 1.14 -4.85 14.55
C GLY A 92 1.77 -4.80 15.95
N ASN A 93 1.78 -5.94 16.63
CA ASN A 93 2.41 -6.09 17.94
C ASN A 93 3.12 -7.46 18.07
N THR A 94 3.47 -7.89 19.27
CA THR A 94 4.16 -9.17 19.49
C THR A 94 3.29 -10.41 19.21
N GLN A 95 1.96 -10.26 19.17
CA GLN A 95 1.00 -11.33 18.92
C GLN A 95 0.33 -11.22 17.56
N GLU A 96 0.33 -10.01 16.97
CA GLU A 96 -0.31 -9.73 15.71
C GLU A 96 0.72 -9.39 14.63
N PRO A 97 0.57 -9.94 13.43
CA PRO A 97 1.46 -9.63 12.31
C PRO A 97 1.37 -8.14 11.93
N ALA A 98 2.44 -7.63 11.33
CA ALA A 98 2.35 -6.34 10.65
C ALA A 98 1.34 -6.43 9.49
N CYS A 99 0.66 -5.33 9.21
CA CYS A 99 -0.30 -5.26 8.10
C CYS A 99 0.18 -4.24 7.06
N LEU A 100 0.33 -4.70 5.82
CA LEU A 100 0.48 -3.82 4.66
C LEU A 100 -0.93 -3.36 4.28
N VAL A 101 -1.33 -2.19 4.81
CA VAL A 101 -2.69 -1.67 4.70
C VAL A 101 -2.96 -1.13 3.30
N ASP A 102 -1.99 -0.38 2.75
CA ASP A 102 -2.10 0.19 1.41
C ASP A 102 -0.73 0.40 0.78
N PHE A 103 -0.65 0.14 -0.51
CA PHE A 103 0.52 0.42 -1.33
C PHE A 103 0.11 0.78 -2.75
N VAL A 104 0.41 2.00 -3.15
CA VAL A 104 0.09 2.49 -4.48
C VAL A 104 1.21 3.35 -5.03
N LEU A 105 1.54 3.14 -6.31
CA LEU A 105 2.47 3.96 -7.07
C LEU A 105 1.73 4.73 -8.16
N LEU A 106 2.25 5.91 -8.51
CA LEU A 106 1.81 6.63 -9.69
C LEU A 106 1.94 5.73 -10.95
N PRO A 107 1.03 5.81 -11.92
CA PRO A 107 1.04 4.96 -13.11
C PRO A 107 2.38 4.92 -13.82
N GLU A 108 3.03 6.06 -13.97
CA GLU A 108 4.33 6.22 -14.62
C GLU A 108 5.50 5.56 -13.87
N GLN A 109 5.29 5.16 -12.61
CA GLN A 109 6.28 4.49 -11.76
C GLN A 109 6.04 2.98 -11.66
N ARG A 110 4.99 2.48 -12.32
CA ARG A 110 4.64 1.05 -12.32
C ARG A 110 5.45 0.30 -13.38
N ASN A 111 5.39 -1.03 -13.32
CA ASN A 111 5.97 -1.98 -14.30
C ASN A 111 7.51 -1.97 -14.42
N GLY A 112 8.22 -1.07 -13.73
CA GLY A 112 9.70 -1.03 -13.66
C GLY A 112 10.32 -1.89 -12.54
N GLY A 113 9.52 -2.67 -11.82
CA GLY A 113 9.99 -3.47 -10.68
C GLY A 113 10.19 -2.68 -9.37
N VAL A 114 9.99 -1.36 -9.39
CA VAL A 114 10.18 -0.48 -8.21
C VAL A 114 9.24 -0.89 -7.08
N GLY A 115 7.97 -1.15 -7.38
CA GLY A 115 6.99 -1.58 -6.37
C GLY A 115 7.40 -2.86 -5.64
N ARG A 116 7.81 -3.87 -6.40
CA ARG A 116 8.31 -5.13 -5.84
C ARG A 116 9.54 -4.89 -4.96
N ALA A 117 10.48 -4.06 -5.41
CA ALA A 117 11.70 -3.76 -4.67
C ALA A 117 11.42 -3.04 -3.34
N ILE A 118 10.43 -2.12 -3.32
CA ILE A 118 10.00 -1.43 -2.09
C ILE A 118 9.37 -2.43 -1.12
N ILE A 119 8.43 -3.25 -1.57
CA ILE A 119 7.78 -4.24 -0.69
C ILE A 119 8.79 -5.27 -0.18
N ALA A 120 9.72 -5.75 -1.03
CA ALA A 120 10.79 -6.66 -0.58
C ALA A 120 11.64 -6.05 0.54
N ALA A 121 11.97 -4.76 0.44
CA ALA A 121 12.71 -4.06 1.48
C ALA A 121 11.89 -3.90 2.78
N VAL A 122 10.60 -3.62 2.68
CA VAL A 122 9.69 -3.62 3.85
C VAL A 122 9.65 -5.00 4.51
N LEU A 123 9.53 -6.08 3.71
CA LEU A 123 9.54 -7.45 4.23
C LEU A 123 10.88 -7.79 4.93
N ALA A 124 12.00 -7.31 4.39
CA ALA A 124 13.32 -7.51 5.03
C ALA A 124 13.40 -6.79 6.40
N GLU A 125 12.82 -5.58 6.51
CA GLU A 125 12.70 -4.90 7.81
C GLU A 125 11.84 -5.72 8.80
N GLN A 126 10.69 -6.25 8.34
CA GLN A 126 9.83 -7.08 9.20
C GLN A 126 10.51 -8.41 9.57
N ALA A 127 11.27 -9.00 8.65
CA ALA A 127 12.07 -10.20 8.92
C ALA A 127 13.08 -9.98 10.04
N SER A 128 13.76 -8.83 10.08
CA SER A 128 14.71 -8.49 11.14
C SER A 128 14.07 -8.40 12.53
N LEU A 129 12.75 -8.20 12.57
CA LEU A 129 11.94 -8.15 13.77
C LEU A 129 11.23 -9.50 14.07
N GLY A 130 11.45 -10.52 13.22
CA GLY A 130 10.77 -11.82 13.32
C GLY A 130 9.26 -11.76 13.06
N ARG A 131 8.79 -10.72 12.35
CA ARG A 131 7.35 -10.45 12.19
C ARG A 131 6.82 -10.98 10.87
N LYS A 132 5.68 -11.65 10.91
CA LYS A 132 4.85 -11.94 9.74
C LYS A 132 4.23 -10.66 9.21
N VAL A 133 3.87 -10.67 7.92
CA VAL A 133 3.18 -9.54 7.26
C VAL A 133 1.90 -10.05 6.61
N ARG A 134 0.78 -9.38 6.88
CA ARG A 134 -0.50 -9.63 6.20
C ARG A 134 -0.84 -8.50 5.24
N VAL A 135 -1.57 -8.87 4.21
CA VAL A 135 -2.15 -7.93 3.25
C VAL A 135 -3.50 -8.45 2.78
N LYS A 136 -4.46 -7.55 2.58
CA LYS A 136 -5.71 -7.83 1.86
C LYS A 136 -5.58 -7.28 0.43
N VAL A 137 -5.83 -8.12 -0.56
CA VAL A 137 -5.76 -7.76 -1.98
C VAL A 137 -7.11 -8.04 -2.62
N LEU A 138 -7.62 -7.11 -3.43
CA LEU A 138 -8.83 -7.35 -4.21
C LEU A 138 -8.64 -8.59 -5.11
N ASP A 139 -9.61 -9.50 -5.13
CA ASP A 139 -9.49 -10.76 -5.87
C ASP A 139 -9.20 -10.55 -7.35
N HIS A 140 -9.79 -9.54 -7.97
CA HIS A 140 -9.57 -9.19 -9.37
C HIS A 140 -8.25 -8.40 -9.63
N ASN A 141 -7.52 -7.96 -8.60
CA ASN A 141 -6.25 -7.25 -8.75
C ASN A 141 -5.10 -8.22 -9.04
N ILE A 142 -5.10 -8.77 -10.27
CA ILE A 142 -4.11 -9.76 -10.72
C ILE A 142 -2.66 -9.26 -10.61
N PRO A 143 -2.32 -8.00 -10.96
CA PRO A 143 -0.95 -7.50 -10.80
C PRO A 143 -0.45 -7.58 -9.35
N SER A 144 -1.25 -7.14 -8.38
CA SER A 144 -0.89 -7.19 -6.96
C SER A 144 -0.79 -8.63 -6.45
N ARG A 145 -1.71 -9.52 -6.84
CA ARG A 145 -1.65 -10.96 -6.49
C ARG A 145 -0.37 -11.60 -7.00
N ARG A 146 0.02 -11.35 -8.26
CA ARG A 146 1.26 -11.87 -8.84
C ARG A 146 2.50 -11.33 -8.11
N MET A 147 2.50 -10.05 -7.76
CA MET A 147 3.60 -9.45 -6.99
C MET A 147 3.72 -10.10 -5.61
N CYS A 148 2.61 -10.26 -4.89
CA CYS A 148 2.61 -10.91 -3.58
C CYS A 148 3.09 -12.37 -3.67
N ALA A 149 2.61 -13.14 -4.63
CA ALA A 149 3.07 -14.52 -4.85
C ALA A 149 4.58 -14.58 -5.14
N ALA A 150 5.09 -13.69 -5.99
CA ALA A 150 6.53 -13.59 -6.31
C ALA A 150 7.40 -13.17 -5.12
N LEU A 151 6.81 -12.55 -4.08
CA LEU A 151 7.46 -12.18 -2.83
C LEU A 151 7.31 -13.24 -1.72
N GLY A 152 6.60 -14.34 -2.01
CA GLY A 152 6.43 -15.44 -1.07
C GLY A 152 5.23 -15.31 -0.13
N PHE A 153 4.27 -14.45 -0.43
CA PHE A 153 3.00 -14.46 0.28
C PHE A 153 2.18 -15.70 -0.09
N VAL A 154 1.50 -16.27 0.88
CA VAL A 154 0.56 -17.38 0.72
C VAL A 154 -0.86 -16.96 1.11
N GLU A 155 -1.85 -17.51 0.45
CA GLU A 155 -3.26 -17.26 0.77
C GLU A 155 -3.63 -17.98 2.08
N ILE A 156 -4.23 -17.25 3.01
CA ILE A 156 -4.66 -17.73 4.32
C ILE A 156 -6.19 -17.65 4.50
N GLY A 157 -6.90 -17.01 3.59
CA GLY A 157 -8.35 -16.89 3.65
C GLY A 157 -8.90 -15.95 2.59
N GLN A 158 -10.22 -15.93 2.50
CA GLN A 158 -10.97 -15.06 1.61
C GLN A 158 -12.10 -14.37 2.37
N GLU A 159 -12.25 -13.08 2.12
CA GLU A 159 -13.35 -12.25 2.60
C GLU A 159 -13.75 -11.34 1.44
N LEU A 160 -14.61 -11.85 0.56
CA LEU A 160 -14.94 -11.15 -0.69
C LEU A 160 -15.35 -9.70 -0.46
N PRO A 161 -14.83 -8.75 -1.25
CA PRO A 161 -14.06 -8.96 -2.50
C PRO A 161 -12.54 -9.14 -2.32
N PHE A 162 -12.05 -9.40 -1.11
CA PHE A 162 -10.62 -9.49 -0.81
C PHE A 162 -10.18 -10.94 -0.58
N ILE A 163 -8.95 -11.23 -0.99
CA ILE A 163 -8.16 -12.36 -0.51
C ILE A 163 -7.21 -11.89 0.58
N GLN A 164 -7.01 -12.73 1.60
CA GLN A 164 -6.07 -12.48 2.68
C GLN A 164 -4.79 -13.27 2.43
N LEU A 165 -3.67 -12.57 2.41
CA LEU A 165 -2.35 -13.16 2.15
C LEU A 165 -1.46 -12.91 3.36
N GLU A 166 -0.61 -13.90 3.70
CA GLU A 166 0.38 -13.80 4.76
C GLU A 166 1.77 -14.15 4.24
N TRP A 167 2.74 -13.36 4.61
CA TRP A 167 4.15 -13.63 4.41
C TRP A 167 4.80 -13.96 5.76
N THR A 168 5.59 -15.03 5.79
CA THR A 168 6.33 -15.46 6.98
C THR A 168 7.83 -15.24 6.72
N PRO A 169 8.58 -14.64 7.67
CA PRO A 169 10.01 -14.44 7.50
C PRO A 169 10.74 -15.78 7.39
N PRO A 170 11.85 -15.85 6.61
CA PRO A 170 12.67 -17.06 6.55
C PRO A 170 13.16 -17.46 7.96
N GLY A 171 12.96 -18.74 8.32
CA GLY A 171 13.31 -19.24 9.65
C GLY A 171 12.24 -19.06 10.74
N GLY A 172 11.13 -18.40 10.43
CA GLY A 172 9.95 -18.37 11.29
C GLY A 172 9.16 -19.68 11.21
N THR A 173 8.69 -20.19 12.34
CA THR A 173 7.74 -21.30 12.36
C THR A 173 6.39 -20.88 11.78
N ALA A 174 5.84 -21.73 10.94
CA ALA A 174 4.51 -21.57 10.36
C ALA A 174 3.42 -21.53 11.43
#